data_dcfe75f9e9fd3b497662fc67a23e5282
#
_entry.id   dcfe75f9e9fd3b497662fc67a23e5282
#
_cell.length_a   1.000
_cell.length_b   1.000
_cell.length_c   1.000
_cell.angle_alpha   90.00
_cell.angle_beta   90.00
_cell.angle_gamma   90.00
#
_symmetry.space_group_name_H-M   'P 1'
#
loop_
_entity.id
_entity.type
_entity.pdbx_description
1 polymer ?
#
loop_
_entity_poly.entity_id
_entity_poly.type
_entity_poly.pdbx_seq_one_letter_code
_entity_poly.pdbx_strand_id
1 'polypeptide(L)'
;MGNIVRKLPIGIQSFDKLRTENYLYVDKTKFIYQMAYQGVPYFLSRPRRFGKSLLLSTFKAYFEGKKELFRGLAIEKLETEWKEHPVLHFSLNAELYDSRKALENMLERQLREWEKIYDTGGEGITYSGRFMTIIRRAAEITGRKVVVLIDEYDKPLLRNLHNEELQNEFRELLTAFYTVLKDADPWLRFVFITGVTKFAQVGIFSNLNHLNDISLAPQYAALCLSLI
;
A
#
# COMPACT_ATOMS: atom_id res chain seq x y z
N MET A 1 31.30 5.29 25.92
CA MET A 1 29.98 5.05 25.29
C MET A 1 30.09 3.78 24.47
N GLY A 2 29.49 2.67 24.93
CA GLY A 2 29.58 1.39 24.21
C GLY A 2 28.89 1.49 22.86
N ASN A 3 29.55 1.02 21.80
CA ASN A 3 28.95 0.86 20.48
C ASN A 3 27.76 -0.12 20.60
N ILE A 4 26.53 0.39 20.65
CA ILE A 4 25.34 -0.43 20.55
C ILE A 4 25.29 -0.96 19.13
N VAL A 5 25.70 -2.22 18.93
CA VAL A 5 25.61 -2.92 17.66
C VAL A 5 24.12 -3.11 17.34
N ARG A 6 23.60 -2.40 16.34
CA ARG A 6 22.22 -2.58 15.88
C ARG A 6 22.08 -3.91 15.15
N LYS A 7 20.95 -4.59 15.38
CA LYS A 7 20.61 -5.84 14.69
C LYS A 7 20.33 -5.58 13.20
N LEU A 8 20.75 -6.48 12.33
CA LEU A 8 20.38 -6.43 10.90
C LEU A 8 18.90 -6.80 10.72
N PRO A 9 18.13 -6.08 9.89
CA PRO A 9 16.69 -6.28 9.72
C PRO A 9 16.35 -7.42 8.74
N ILE A 10 16.91 -8.62 8.96
CA ILE A 10 16.71 -9.77 8.08
C ILE A 10 15.24 -10.20 8.15
N GLY A 11 14.50 -10.10 7.02
CA GLY A 11 13.11 -10.52 6.92
C GLY A 11 12.08 -9.60 7.60
N ILE A 12 12.50 -8.43 8.11
CA ILE A 12 11.59 -7.49 8.78
C ILE A 12 10.86 -6.63 7.73
N GLN A 13 9.52 -6.67 7.77
CA GLN A 13 8.63 -5.92 6.88
C GLN A 13 7.85 -4.82 7.62
N SER A 14 7.90 -4.79 8.95
CA SER A 14 7.23 -3.79 9.78
C SER A 14 8.18 -2.69 10.19
N PHE A 15 7.86 -1.45 9.83
CA PHE A 15 8.61 -0.26 10.23
C PHE A 15 8.50 -0.03 11.74
N ASP A 16 7.31 -0.24 12.32
CA ASP A 16 7.10 -0.17 13.76
C ASP A 16 8.07 -1.09 14.50
N LYS A 17 8.08 -2.39 14.15
CA LYS A 17 8.98 -3.38 14.75
C LYS A 17 10.45 -2.98 14.57
N LEU A 18 10.81 -2.54 13.37
CA LEU A 18 12.18 -2.15 13.03
C LEU A 18 12.66 -1.02 13.94
N ARG A 19 11.81 -0.03 14.21
CA ARG A 19 12.14 1.14 15.03
C ARG A 19 12.07 0.85 16.54
N THR A 20 11.07 0.12 17.01
CA THR A 20 10.89 -0.18 18.44
C THR A 20 11.92 -1.18 18.97
N GLU A 21 12.35 -2.15 18.15
CA GLU A 21 13.35 -3.13 18.54
C GLU A 21 14.80 -2.74 18.16
N ASN A 22 15.01 -1.50 17.73
CA ASN A 22 16.33 -0.91 17.44
C ASN A 22 17.14 -1.65 16.37
N TYR A 23 16.49 -2.08 15.30
CA TYR A 23 17.19 -2.62 14.13
C TYR A 23 17.88 -1.52 13.31
N LEU A 24 18.88 -1.90 12.52
CA LEU A 24 19.49 -0.99 11.55
C LEU A 24 18.45 -0.59 10.49
N TYR A 25 18.26 0.70 10.30
CA TYR A 25 17.41 1.27 9.25
C TYR A 25 18.21 2.19 8.35
N VAL A 26 18.20 1.91 7.04
CA VAL A 26 18.72 2.85 6.05
C VAL A 26 17.66 3.89 5.79
N ASP A 27 17.92 5.09 6.23
CA ASP A 27 16.95 6.18 6.17
C ASP A 27 16.63 6.60 4.73
N LYS A 28 15.39 6.37 4.34
CA LYS A 28 14.80 6.78 3.06
C LYS A 28 13.60 7.68 3.25
N THR A 29 13.39 8.19 4.47
CA THR A 29 12.21 8.94 4.84
C THR A 29 12.08 10.27 4.13
N LYS A 30 13.17 10.81 3.57
CA LYS A 30 13.11 11.96 2.66
C LYS A 30 12.20 11.69 1.44
N PHE A 31 12.26 10.47 0.87
CA PHE A 31 11.39 10.08 -0.23
C PHE A 31 9.94 9.94 0.22
N ILE A 32 9.71 9.40 1.44
CA ILE A 32 8.37 9.32 2.03
C ILE A 32 7.73 10.71 2.06
N TYR A 33 8.43 11.69 2.62
CA TYR A 33 7.96 13.07 2.69
C TYR A 33 7.68 13.67 1.31
N GLN A 34 8.62 13.54 0.36
CA GLN A 34 8.48 14.09 -0.98
C GLN A 34 7.27 13.52 -1.72
N MET A 35 7.07 12.20 -1.69
CA MET A 35 5.93 11.55 -2.35
C MET A 35 4.61 11.89 -1.65
N ALA A 36 4.58 11.89 -0.32
CA ALA A 36 3.42 12.29 0.44
C ALA A 36 3.05 13.76 0.18
N TYR A 37 4.03 14.65 0.04
CA TYR A 37 3.79 16.06 -0.27
C TYR A 37 3.15 16.24 -1.66
N GLN A 38 3.64 15.54 -2.68
CA GLN A 38 3.09 15.61 -4.03
C GLN A 38 1.66 15.06 -4.11
N GLY A 39 1.32 14.03 -3.32
CA GLY A 39 -0.03 13.51 -3.19
C GLY A 39 -0.63 12.87 -4.43
N VAL A 40 0.19 12.47 -5.42
CA VAL A 40 -0.25 11.74 -6.62
C VAL A 40 -0.26 10.24 -6.35
N PRO A 41 -1.05 9.44 -7.09
CA PRO A 41 -0.97 7.98 -7.04
C PRO A 41 0.38 7.47 -7.57
N TYR A 42 1.01 6.56 -6.83
CA TYR A 42 2.29 5.96 -7.22
C TYR A 42 2.17 4.46 -7.45
N PHE A 43 2.93 3.98 -8.43
CA PHE A 43 3.13 2.57 -8.70
C PHE A 43 4.62 2.21 -8.64
N LEU A 44 4.93 1.10 -7.95
CA LEU A 44 6.29 0.58 -7.84
C LEU A 44 6.32 -0.93 -8.05
N SER A 45 6.94 -1.39 -9.14
CA SER A 45 7.29 -2.80 -9.28
C SER A 45 8.78 -3.02 -9.00
N ARG A 46 9.07 -4.01 -8.15
CA ARG A 46 10.42 -4.47 -7.84
C ARG A 46 10.38 -5.97 -7.53
N PRO A 47 11.46 -6.72 -7.77
CA PRO A 47 11.55 -8.11 -7.37
C PRO A 47 11.23 -8.32 -5.88
N ARG A 48 11.01 -9.57 -5.50
CA ARG A 48 10.84 -9.93 -4.08
C ARG A 48 12.08 -9.56 -3.29
N ARG A 49 11.93 -9.28 -1.98
CA ARG A 49 13.00 -8.90 -1.04
C ARG A 49 13.63 -7.52 -1.29
N PHE A 50 13.05 -6.68 -2.11
CA PHE A 50 13.49 -5.30 -2.34
C PHE A 50 12.85 -4.27 -1.40
N GLY A 51 12.31 -4.69 -0.25
CA GLY A 51 11.83 -3.78 0.79
C GLY A 51 10.49 -3.08 0.51
N LYS A 52 9.69 -3.55 -0.48
CA LYS A 52 8.38 -2.96 -0.82
C LYS A 52 7.42 -2.91 0.38
N SER A 53 7.23 -4.03 1.07
CA SER A 53 6.32 -4.10 2.22
C SER A 53 6.81 -3.25 3.39
N LEU A 54 8.13 -3.13 3.60
CA LEU A 54 8.70 -2.21 4.58
C LEU A 54 8.43 -0.75 4.19
N LEU A 55 8.55 -0.41 2.91
CA LEU A 55 8.22 0.92 2.39
C LEU A 55 6.74 1.27 2.65
N LEU A 56 5.82 0.35 2.35
CA LEU A 56 4.39 0.53 2.64
C LEU A 56 4.12 0.66 4.14
N SER A 57 4.78 -0.16 4.97
CA SER A 57 4.71 -0.04 6.44
C SER A 57 5.23 1.32 6.93
N THR A 58 6.26 1.89 6.27
CA THR A 58 6.76 3.23 6.59
C THR A 58 5.75 4.32 6.21
N PHE A 59 5.13 4.24 5.03
CA PHE A 59 4.04 5.15 4.65
C PHE A 59 2.86 5.04 5.62
N LYS A 60 2.48 3.81 5.99
CA LYS A 60 1.41 3.59 6.97
C LYS A 60 1.71 4.32 8.28
N ALA A 61 2.88 4.09 8.86
CA ALA A 61 3.27 4.75 10.10
C ALA A 61 3.30 6.29 9.98
N TYR A 62 3.76 6.81 8.84
CA TYR A 62 3.77 8.25 8.57
C TYR A 62 2.36 8.84 8.53
N PHE A 63 1.46 8.24 7.77
CA PHE A 63 0.09 8.73 7.65
C PHE A 63 -0.78 8.44 8.88
N GLU A 64 -0.41 7.50 9.73
CA GLU A 64 -0.99 7.28 11.06
C GLU A 64 -0.46 8.27 12.11
N GLY A 65 0.38 9.24 11.72
CA GLY A 65 0.90 10.26 12.64
C GLY A 65 1.88 9.76 13.69
N LYS A 66 2.49 8.56 13.53
CA LYS A 66 3.40 7.91 14.51
C LYS A 66 4.77 8.59 14.55
N LYS A 67 4.79 9.87 14.89
CA LYS A 67 5.99 10.73 14.89
C LYS A 67 7.17 10.13 15.64
N GLU A 68 6.92 9.44 16.75
CA GLU A 68 7.96 8.83 17.60
C GLU A 68 8.81 7.80 16.87
N LEU A 69 8.26 7.10 15.88
CA LEU A 69 8.99 6.12 15.06
C LEU A 69 9.99 6.79 14.11
N PHE A 70 9.80 8.06 13.80
CA PHE A 70 10.64 8.81 12.86
C PHE A 70 11.74 9.63 13.54
N ARG A 71 11.84 9.57 14.86
CA ARG A 71 12.86 10.30 15.62
C ARG A 71 14.29 9.98 15.13
N GLY A 72 15.06 11.00 14.82
CA GLY A 72 16.42 10.88 14.30
C GLY A 72 16.51 10.57 12.81
N LEU A 73 15.40 10.52 12.08
CA LEU A 73 15.36 10.32 10.63
C LEU A 73 15.19 11.64 9.88
N ALA A 74 15.53 11.66 8.59
CA ALA A 74 15.52 12.85 7.75
C ALA A 74 14.15 13.56 7.73
N ILE A 75 13.06 12.80 7.73
CA ILE A 75 11.69 13.33 7.71
C ILE A 75 11.34 14.15 8.95
N GLU A 76 11.97 13.89 10.09
CA GLU A 76 11.69 14.63 11.33
C GLU A 76 11.97 16.13 11.20
N LYS A 77 12.92 16.49 10.32
CA LYS A 77 13.28 17.88 10.03
C LYS A 77 12.43 18.52 8.92
N LEU A 78 11.72 17.70 8.16
CA LEU A 78 10.94 18.13 6.99
C LEU A 78 9.45 18.24 7.33
N GLU A 79 8.95 17.33 8.17
CA GLU A 79 7.54 17.27 8.53
C GLU A 79 7.29 17.95 9.87
N THR A 80 6.40 18.91 9.85
CA THR A 80 6.07 19.72 11.04
C THR A 80 4.68 19.44 11.59
N GLU A 81 3.75 18.99 10.75
CA GLU A 81 2.33 18.89 11.12
C GLU A 81 1.92 17.50 11.62
N TRP A 82 2.54 16.42 11.10
CA TRP A 82 2.26 15.04 11.47
C TRP A 82 0.76 14.71 11.52
N LYS A 83 0.04 15.12 10.46
CA LYS A 83 -1.41 14.92 10.37
C LYS A 83 -1.75 13.44 10.23
N GLU A 84 -2.67 12.99 11.08
CA GLU A 84 -3.24 11.64 10.97
C GLU A 84 -4.24 11.56 9.82
N HIS A 85 -4.19 10.46 9.07
CA HIS A 85 -5.11 10.11 8.00
C HIS A 85 -5.61 8.69 8.17
N PRO A 86 -6.86 8.37 7.82
CA PRO A 86 -7.29 6.98 7.76
C PRO A 86 -6.50 6.24 6.69
N VAL A 87 -5.91 5.10 7.06
CA VAL A 87 -5.07 4.29 6.16
C VAL A 87 -5.75 2.96 5.88
N LEU A 88 -6.13 2.73 4.63
CA LEU A 88 -6.62 1.45 4.13
C LEU A 88 -5.44 0.69 3.51
N HIS A 89 -4.87 -0.24 4.27
CA HIS A 89 -3.75 -1.06 3.81
C HIS A 89 -4.26 -2.44 3.37
N PHE A 90 -4.08 -2.74 2.10
CA PHE A 90 -4.53 -3.95 1.44
C PHE A 90 -3.35 -4.79 0.97
N SER A 91 -3.26 -6.04 1.41
CA SER A 91 -2.18 -6.96 1.00
C SER A 91 -2.74 -8.24 0.41
N LEU A 92 -2.38 -8.54 -0.84
CA LEU A 92 -2.74 -9.78 -1.51
C LEU A 92 -1.79 -10.94 -1.17
N ASN A 93 -1.02 -10.83 -0.09
CA ASN A 93 0.05 -11.78 0.24
C ASN A 93 -0.42 -13.06 0.95
N ALA A 94 -1.60 -13.05 1.54
CA ALA A 94 -2.01 -14.04 2.54
C ALA A 94 -2.67 -15.33 1.99
N GLU A 95 -3.01 -15.41 0.69
CA GLU A 95 -3.83 -16.51 0.14
C GLU A 95 -3.13 -17.30 -0.96
N LEU A 96 -3.65 -18.53 -1.22
CA LEU A 96 -3.13 -19.39 -2.27
C LEU A 96 -3.63 -19.01 -3.68
N TYR A 97 -4.80 -18.40 -3.80
CA TYR A 97 -5.41 -17.96 -5.07
C TYR A 97 -5.56 -19.10 -6.09
N ASP A 98 -6.09 -20.25 -5.67
CA ASP A 98 -6.34 -21.41 -6.52
C ASP A 98 -7.68 -21.36 -7.26
N SER A 99 -8.53 -20.41 -6.94
CA SER A 99 -9.85 -20.23 -7.51
C SER A 99 -10.29 -18.75 -7.42
N ARG A 100 -11.25 -18.37 -8.28
CA ARG A 100 -11.92 -17.05 -8.18
C ARG A 100 -12.47 -16.82 -6.77
N LYS A 101 -13.05 -17.87 -6.17
CA LYS A 101 -13.62 -17.80 -4.82
C LYS A 101 -12.58 -17.47 -3.75
N ALA A 102 -11.35 -17.90 -3.90
CA ALA A 102 -10.27 -17.56 -2.97
C ALA A 102 -9.98 -16.04 -2.98
N LEU A 103 -9.94 -15.41 -4.16
CA LEU A 103 -9.78 -13.96 -4.27
C LEU A 103 -11.01 -13.22 -3.73
N GLU A 104 -12.22 -13.67 -4.04
CA GLU A 104 -13.45 -13.08 -3.51
C GLU A 104 -13.49 -13.14 -1.97
N ASN A 105 -13.14 -14.27 -1.37
CA ASN A 105 -13.11 -14.43 0.09
C ASN A 105 -12.09 -13.48 0.74
N MET A 106 -10.97 -13.26 0.09
CA MET A 106 -9.95 -12.33 0.58
C MET A 106 -10.45 -10.89 0.51
N LEU A 107 -11.07 -10.48 -0.60
CA LEU A 107 -11.70 -9.15 -0.71
C LEU A 107 -12.80 -8.97 0.34
N GLU A 108 -13.68 -9.98 0.48
CA GLU A 108 -14.76 -9.98 1.46
C GLU A 108 -14.25 -9.79 2.88
N ARG A 109 -13.22 -10.54 3.30
CA ARG A 109 -12.62 -10.45 4.62
C ARG A 109 -12.09 -9.04 4.88
N GLN A 110 -11.33 -8.49 3.93
CA GLN A 110 -10.73 -7.17 4.08
C GLN A 110 -11.78 -6.05 4.14
N LEU A 111 -12.80 -6.12 3.29
CA LEU A 111 -13.88 -5.14 3.32
C LEU A 111 -14.64 -5.20 4.64
N ARG A 112 -14.98 -6.40 5.14
CA ARG A 112 -15.65 -6.56 6.44
C ARG A 112 -14.86 -5.98 7.61
N GLU A 113 -13.53 -6.09 7.59
CA GLU A 113 -12.67 -5.47 8.61
C GLU A 113 -12.81 -3.94 8.59
N TRP A 114 -12.75 -3.33 7.41
CA TRP A 114 -12.90 -1.89 7.27
C TRP A 114 -14.34 -1.41 7.54
N GLU A 115 -15.33 -2.17 7.12
CA GLU A 115 -16.76 -1.90 7.42
C GLU A 115 -17.02 -1.82 8.92
N LYS A 116 -16.41 -2.70 9.71
CA LYS A 116 -16.49 -2.63 11.18
C LYS A 116 -15.82 -1.38 11.74
N ILE A 117 -14.69 -0.96 11.17
CA ILE A 117 -13.95 0.22 11.64
C ILE A 117 -14.73 1.51 11.33
N TYR A 118 -15.35 1.59 10.15
CA TYR A 118 -15.99 2.81 9.65
C TYR A 118 -17.52 2.77 9.67
N ASP A 119 -18.10 1.75 10.30
CA ASP A 119 -19.56 1.58 10.50
C ASP A 119 -20.37 1.80 9.21
N THR A 120 -20.03 1.04 8.17
CA THR A 120 -20.72 1.13 6.87
C THR A 120 -21.82 0.08 6.68
N GLY A 121 -21.96 -0.87 7.62
CA GLY A 121 -23.00 -1.90 7.60
C GLY A 121 -22.96 -2.86 6.39
N GLY A 122 -21.89 -2.85 5.60
CA GLY A 122 -21.80 -3.62 4.35
C GLY A 122 -22.61 -3.03 3.21
N GLU A 123 -22.87 -1.74 3.23
CA GLU A 123 -23.59 -1.04 2.17
C GLU A 123 -22.86 -1.14 0.83
N GLY A 124 -23.56 -1.58 -0.19
CA GLY A 124 -23.07 -1.78 -1.55
C GLY A 124 -23.22 -3.23 -2.00
N ILE A 125 -23.68 -3.42 -3.25
CA ILE A 125 -23.95 -4.75 -3.83
C ILE A 125 -22.66 -5.41 -4.30
N THR A 126 -21.67 -4.62 -4.73
CA THR A 126 -20.41 -5.10 -5.29
C THR A 126 -19.22 -4.79 -4.37
N TYR A 127 -18.14 -5.53 -4.53
CA TYR A 127 -16.88 -5.23 -3.79
C TYR A 127 -16.37 -3.81 -4.02
N SER A 128 -16.47 -3.32 -5.27
CA SER A 128 -16.12 -1.94 -5.61
C SER A 128 -17.04 -0.91 -4.94
N GLY A 129 -18.34 -1.13 -4.94
CA GLY A 129 -19.32 -0.25 -4.28
C GLY A 129 -19.07 -0.16 -2.77
N ARG A 130 -18.83 -1.30 -2.11
CA ARG A 130 -18.48 -1.37 -0.68
C ARG A 130 -17.17 -0.64 -0.40
N PHE A 131 -16.15 -0.82 -1.24
CA PHE A 131 -14.87 -0.13 -1.08
C PHE A 131 -15.02 1.39 -1.23
N MET A 132 -15.81 1.85 -2.20
CA MET A 132 -16.16 3.29 -2.35
C MET A 132 -16.83 3.83 -1.10
N THR A 133 -17.83 3.10 -0.58
CA THR A 133 -18.55 3.50 0.65
C THR A 133 -17.61 3.61 1.85
N ILE A 134 -16.70 2.65 2.00
CA ILE A 134 -15.67 2.66 3.06
C ILE A 134 -14.77 3.90 2.94
N ILE A 135 -14.24 4.19 1.74
CA ILE A 135 -13.37 5.35 1.51
C ILE A 135 -14.11 6.65 1.88
N ARG A 136 -15.33 6.83 1.38
CA ARG A 136 -16.13 8.01 1.66
C ARG A 136 -16.43 8.14 3.15
N ARG A 137 -16.88 7.07 3.78
CA ARG A 137 -17.22 7.05 5.20
C ARG A 137 -16.03 7.31 6.11
N ALA A 138 -14.87 6.72 5.78
CA ALA A 138 -13.62 6.98 6.49
C ALA A 138 -13.22 8.46 6.42
N ALA A 139 -13.36 9.10 5.25
CA ALA A 139 -13.11 10.51 5.10
C ALA A 139 -14.10 11.39 5.89
N GLU A 140 -15.38 11.05 5.87
CA GLU A 140 -16.43 11.76 6.60
C GLU A 140 -16.24 11.71 8.12
N ILE A 141 -16.04 10.50 8.68
CA ILE A 141 -15.87 10.30 10.13
C ILE A 141 -14.63 11.02 10.65
N THR A 142 -13.53 10.95 9.92
CA THR A 142 -12.25 11.51 10.38
C THR A 142 -12.07 12.99 10.01
N GLY A 143 -12.87 13.51 9.09
CA GLY A 143 -12.66 14.84 8.50
C GLY A 143 -11.33 14.92 7.70
N ARG A 144 -10.75 13.79 7.32
CA ARG A 144 -9.45 13.67 6.66
C ARG A 144 -9.54 12.80 5.42
N LYS A 145 -8.83 13.17 4.37
CA LYS A 145 -8.70 12.35 3.16
C LYS A 145 -7.99 11.03 3.48
N VAL A 146 -8.40 9.97 2.79
CA VAL A 146 -7.98 8.58 2.99
C VAL A 146 -6.68 8.28 2.27
N VAL A 147 -5.85 7.45 2.87
CA VAL A 147 -4.66 6.86 2.25
C VAL A 147 -4.93 5.41 1.90
N VAL A 148 -4.63 5.01 0.67
CA VAL A 148 -4.77 3.63 0.19
C VAL A 148 -3.39 3.06 -0.14
N LEU A 149 -3.02 1.97 0.52
CA LEU A 149 -1.75 1.27 0.32
C LEU A 149 -2.04 -0.17 -0.13
N ILE A 150 -1.51 -0.55 -1.31
CA ILE A 150 -1.75 -1.87 -1.91
C ILE A 150 -0.43 -2.60 -2.07
N ASP A 151 -0.28 -3.74 -1.39
CA ASP A 151 0.92 -4.58 -1.48
C ASP A 151 0.67 -5.84 -2.33
N GLU A 152 1.62 -6.12 -3.23
CA GLU A 152 1.62 -7.30 -4.10
C GLU A 152 0.33 -7.46 -4.95
N TYR A 153 -0.12 -6.37 -5.61
CA TYR A 153 -1.34 -6.35 -6.42
C TYR A 153 -1.44 -7.48 -7.45
N ASP A 154 -0.31 -7.95 -7.96
CA ASP A 154 -0.17 -8.93 -9.04
C ASP A 154 -0.03 -10.39 -8.57
N LYS A 155 -0.03 -10.63 -7.26
CA LYS A 155 0.20 -11.97 -6.72
C LYS A 155 -0.82 -13.02 -7.14
N PRO A 156 -2.14 -12.76 -7.22
CA PRO A 156 -3.10 -13.74 -7.74
C PRO A 156 -2.77 -14.18 -9.17
N LEU A 157 -2.37 -13.23 -10.01
CA LEU A 157 -2.01 -13.47 -11.40
C LEU A 157 -0.70 -14.25 -11.55
N LEU A 158 0.32 -13.86 -10.78
CA LEU A 158 1.64 -14.50 -10.82
C LEU A 158 1.62 -15.95 -10.35
N ARG A 159 0.68 -16.30 -9.47
CA ARG A 159 0.53 -17.68 -9.02
C ARG A 159 -0.12 -18.61 -10.05
N ASN A 160 -0.84 -18.06 -11.00
CA ASN A 160 -1.65 -18.78 -11.97
C ASN A 160 -1.20 -18.54 -13.42
N LEU A 161 0.11 -18.37 -13.66
CA LEU A 161 0.66 -18.09 -14.98
C LEU A 161 0.32 -19.15 -16.04
N HIS A 162 0.00 -20.38 -15.62
CA HIS A 162 -0.34 -21.49 -16.50
C HIS A 162 -1.85 -21.73 -16.65
N ASN A 163 -2.69 -20.89 -16.01
CA ASN A 163 -4.15 -20.98 -16.08
C ASN A 163 -4.72 -19.63 -16.58
N GLU A 164 -4.86 -19.54 -17.90
CA GLU A 164 -5.30 -18.32 -18.57
C GLU A 164 -6.75 -17.91 -18.20
N GLU A 165 -7.64 -18.89 -18.04
CA GLU A 165 -9.03 -18.68 -17.66
C GLU A 165 -9.10 -18.02 -16.27
N LEU A 166 -8.44 -18.61 -15.29
CA LEU A 166 -8.40 -18.08 -13.93
C LEU A 166 -7.69 -16.72 -13.86
N GLN A 167 -6.64 -16.50 -14.66
CA GLN A 167 -6.01 -15.18 -14.77
C GLN A 167 -6.97 -14.12 -15.29
N ASN A 168 -7.80 -14.45 -16.26
CA ASN A 168 -8.78 -13.50 -16.80
C ASN A 168 -9.84 -13.16 -15.76
N GLU A 169 -10.36 -14.15 -15.03
CA GLU A 169 -11.28 -13.92 -13.91
C GLU A 169 -10.69 -13.01 -12.83
N PHE A 170 -9.43 -13.24 -12.44
CA PHE A 170 -8.74 -12.39 -11.47
C PHE A 170 -8.52 -10.99 -11.99
N ARG A 171 -8.15 -10.84 -13.27
CA ARG A 171 -7.94 -9.54 -13.88
C ARG A 171 -9.23 -8.74 -13.93
N GLU A 172 -10.34 -9.34 -14.31
CA GLU A 172 -11.65 -8.70 -14.30
C GLU A 172 -12.05 -8.22 -12.91
N LEU A 173 -11.95 -9.10 -11.92
CA LEU A 173 -12.32 -8.79 -10.54
C LEU A 173 -11.46 -7.67 -9.94
N LEU A 174 -10.13 -7.74 -10.13
CA LEU A 174 -9.21 -6.73 -9.62
C LEU A 174 -9.37 -5.39 -10.37
N THR A 175 -9.60 -5.41 -11.68
CA THR A 175 -9.88 -4.19 -12.46
C THR A 175 -11.14 -3.50 -11.94
N ALA A 176 -12.23 -4.24 -11.77
CA ALA A 176 -13.47 -3.70 -11.22
C ALA A 176 -13.25 -3.12 -9.82
N PHE A 177 -12.48 -3.83 -8.96
CA PHE A 177 -12.21 -3.40 -7.59
C PHE A 177 -11.38 -2.11 -7.54
N TYR A 178 -10.32 -2.01 -8.33
CA TYR A 178 -9.41 -0.86 -8.29
C TYR A 178 -9.90 0.36 -9.08
N THR A 179 -10.87 0.20 -9.99
CA THR A 179 -11.47 1.33 -10.73
C THR A 179 -12.05 2.38 -9.78
N VAL A 180 -12.49 1.97 -8.60
CA VAL A 180 -12.97 2.85 -7.53
C VAL A 180 -11.97 3.95 -7.17
N LEU A 181 -10.66 3.68 -7.23
CA LEU A 181 -9.63 4.65 -6.86
C LEU A 181 -9.65 5.91 -7.74
N LYS A 182 -10.15 5.81 -8.99
CA LYS A 182 -10.34 6.96 -9.86
C LYS A 182 -11.50 7.83 -9.38
N ASP A 183 -12.63 7.20 -9.11
CA ASP A 183 -13.85 7.91 -8.73
C ASP A 183 -13.79 8.43 -7.29
N ALA A 184 -12.92 7.83 -6.45
CA ALA A 184 -12.69 8.21 -5.07
C ALA A 184 -11.70 9.38 -4.91
N ASP A 185 -11.11 9.92 -5.99
CA ASP A 185 -10.11 11.00 -5.94
C ASP A 185 -10.45 12.17 -4.98
N PRO A 186 -11.70 12.68 -4.90
CA PRO A 186 -12.05 13.76 -3.96
C PRO A 186 -11.77 13.41 -2.49
N TRP A 187 -11.82 12.13 -2.12
CA TRP A 187 -11.61 11.62 -0.75
C TRP A 187 -10.22 11.04 -0.51
N LEU A 188 -9.39 10.93 -1.57
CA LEU A 188 -8.06 10.33 -1.45
C LEU A 188 -6.99 11.39 -1.16
N ARG A 189 -6.13 11.08 -0.20
CA ARG A 189 -4.90 11.85 0.12
C ARG A 189 -3.70 11.31 -0.63
N PHE A 190 -3.61 9.99 -0.74
CA PHE A 190 -2.45 9.30 -1.29
C PHE A 190 -2.80 7.87 -1.66
N VAL A 191 -2.25 7.39 -2.77
CA VAL A 191 -2.36 5.99 -3.19
C VAL A 191 -0.98 5.48 -3.52
N PHE A 192 -0.61 4.30 -2.97
CA PHE A 192 0.64 3.64 -3.32
C PHE A 192 0.41 2.17 -3.59
N ILE A 193 0.81 1.72 -4.77
CA ILE A 193 0.59 0.36 -5.25
C ILE A 193 1.93 -0.31 -5.49
N THR A 194 2.12 -1.51 -4.94
CA THR A 194 3.32 -2.31 -5.20
C THR A 194 3.01 -3.64 -5.85
N GLY A 195 3.96 -4.10 -6.66
CA GLY A 195 3.95 -5.43 -7.28
C GLY A 195 5.34 -5.96 -7.57
N VAL A 196 5.38 -7.16 -8.13
CA VAL A 196 6.64 -7.79 -8.60
C VAL A 196 6.87 -7.47 -10.06
N THR A 197 5.81 -7.37 -10.85
CA THR A 197 5.88 -7.16 -12.30
C THR A 197 5.01 -5.97 -12.73
N LYS A 198 5.26 -5.50 -13.96
CA LYS A 198 4.39 -4.53 -14.65
C LYS A 198 3.37 -5.22 -15.56
N PHE A 199 3.44 -6.54 -15.69
CA PHE A 199 2.69 -7.29 -16.71
C PHE A 199 1.17 -7.10 -16.62
N ALA A 200 0.62 -7.02 -15.43
CA ALA A 200 -0.82 -6.83 -15.21
C ALA A 200 -1.23 -5.35 -15.01
N GLN A 201 -0.26 -4.45 -14.87
CA GLN A 201 -0.51 -3.04 -14.55
C GLN A 201 -1.42 -2.37 -15.57
N VAL A 202 -1.08 -2.51 -16.87
CA VAL A 202 -1.79 -1.84 -17.97
C VAL A 202 -3.26 -2.27 -18.04
N GLY A 203 -3.56 -3.55 -17.79
CA GLY A 203 -4.94 -4.04 -17.80
C GLY A 203 -5.73 -3.64 -16.56
N ILE A 204 -5.13 -3.75 -15.36
CA ILE A 204 -5.83 -3.55 -14.08
C ILE A 204 -5.99 -2.06 -13.76
N PHE A 205 -4.99 -1.24 -14.05
CA PHE A 205 -4.98 0.18 -13.70
C PHE A 205 -5.14 1.10 -14.91
N SER A 206 -5.66 0.59 -16.04
CA SER A 206 -5.90 1.37 -17.27
C SER A 206 -6.75 2.62 -17.03
N ASN A 207 -7.63 2.58 -16.04
CA ASN A 207 -8.50 3.70 -15.68
C ASN A 207 -7.85 4.73 -14.74
N LEU A 208 -6.67 4.43 -14.16
CA LEU A 208 -5.92 5.34 -13.29
C LEU A 208 -4.90 6.13 -14.13
N ASN A 209 -5.39 7.09 -14.92
CA ASN A 209 -4.58 7.88 -15.86
C ASN A 209 -3.46 8.71 -15.21
N HIS A 210 -3.51 8.89 -13.89
CA HIS A 210 -2.55 9.69 -13.12
C HIS A 210 -1.58 8.83 -12.32
N LEU A 211 -1.55 7.52 -12.55
CA LEU A 211 -0.67 6.60 -11.84
C LEU A 211 0.80 6.83 -12.24
N ASN A 212 1.57 7.42 -11.33
CA ASN A 212 3.00 7.69 -11.55
C ASN A 212 3.82 6.43 -11.33
N ASP A 213 4.24 5.79 -12.41
CA ASP A 213 5.12 4.61 -12.35
C ASP A 213 6.56 5.02 -12.09
N ILE A 214 7.00 4.79 -10.86
CA ILE A 214 8.37 5.09 -10.39
C ILE A 214 9.32 3.90 -10.49
N SER A 215 8.91 2.79 -11.09
CA SER A 215 9.69 1.54 -11.08
C SER A 215 11.06 1.68 -11.77
N LEU A 216 11.19 2.51 -12.79
CA LEU A 216 12.45 2.75 -13.51
C LEU A 216 12.94 4.20 -13.39
N ALA A 217 12.30 5.02 -12.56
CA ALA A 217 12.66 6.41 -12.38
C ALA A 217 13.99 6.54 -11.61
N PRO A 218 15.05 7.14 -12.19
CA PRO A 218 16.37 7.21 -11.58
C PRO A 218 16.39 7.86 -10.19
N GLN A 219 15.56 8.90 -9.98
CA GLN A 219 15.44 9.60 -8.70
C GLN A 219 14.93 8.73 -7.57
N TYR A 220 14.23 7.62 -7.87
CA TYR A 220 13.71 6.65 -6.90
C TYR A 220 14.50 5.32 -6.88
N ALA A 221 15.63 5.24 -7.59
CA ALA A 221 16.43 4.02 -7.66
C ALA A 221 16.85 3.51 -6.26
N ALA A 222 17.16 4.44 -5.35
CA ALA A 222 17.57 4.11 -3.99
C ALA A 222 16.41 3.73 -3.05
N LEU A 223 15.15 3.94 -3.45
CA LEU A 223 13.98 3.81 -2.56
C LEU A 223 13.82 2.39 -2.01
N CYS A 224 14.05 1.38 -2.84
CA CYS A 224 13.87 -0.03 -2.52
C CYS A 224 15.17 -0.84 -2.65
N LEU A 225 16.33 -0.23 -2.45
CA LEU A 225 17.56 -0.99 -2.30
C LEU A 225 17.55 -1.64 -0.90
N SER A 226 17.45 -2.96 -0.88
CA SER A 226 17.66 -3.73 0.33
C SER A 226 19.13 -3.60 0.76
N LEU A 227 19.37 -3.42 2.05
CA LEU A 227 20.66 -3.81 2.61
C LEU A 227 20.69 -5.35 2.57
N ILE A 228 21.44 -5.90 1.66
CA ILE A 228 21.89 -7.29 1.76
C ILE A 228 23.11 -7.29 2.67
#